data_01bb30f528ccc1f2c4a88995d365e86f
#
_entry.id   01bb30f528ccc1f2c4a88995d365e86f
#
_cell.length_a   1.000
_cell.length_b   1.000
_cell.length_c   1.000
_cell.angle_alpha   90.00
_cell.angle_beta   90.00
_cell.angle_gamma   90.00
#
_symmetry.space_group_name_H-M   'P 1'
#
loop_
_entity.id
_entity.type
_entity.pdbx_description
1 polymer ?
#
loop_
_entity_poly.entity_id
_entity_poly.type
_entity_poly.pdbx_seq_one_letter_code
_entity_poly.pdbx_strand_id
1 'polypeptide(L)'
;NLIDTPGHVDFGYEVSRSLAACEGALLVVDAAQGVEAQTLANVYLALDANLEIIPVINKIDLPSADVPGVKAQIEEAVGLDTSEALLVSAKTGIGIGALVEAIILRIPPPRGDRSAKVKALIIDSWWDTYKGVISIVRVFAGRLKAGDKIKMMATGKHLDVIDVGAFAPEIKSYPELGAGEVGYLIAN
;
A
#
# COMPACT_ATOMS: atom_id res chain seq x y z
N ASN A 1 -4.40 1.06 -6.95
CA ASN A 1 -4.39 1.79 -5.67
C ASN A 1 -2.96 1.94 -5.17
N LEU A 2 -2.63 3.07 -4.59
CA LEU A 2 -1.35 3.35 -3.96
C LEU A 2 -1.61 3.64 -2.48
N ILE A 3 -0.84 3.00 -1.59
CA ILE A 3 -0.91 3.21 -0.14
C ILE A 3 0.46 3.74 0.29
N ASP A 4 0.47 4.95 0.86
CA ASP A 4 1.65 5.51 1.49
C ASP A 4 1.74 5.02 2.94
N THR A 5 2.94 4.60 3.37
CA THR A 5 3.16 4.09 4.73
C THR A 5 4.15 4.98 5.45
N PRO A 6 3.90 5.28 6.75
CA PRO A 6 4.89 6.01 7.54
C PRO A 6 6.19 5.19 7.66
N GLY A 7 7.33 5.87 7.54
CA GLY A 7 8.64 5.22 7.64
C GLY A 7 9.10 4.94 9.08
N HIS A 8 8.49 5.57 10.09
CA HIS A 8 8.96 5.50 11.47
C HIS A 8 8.59 4.17 12.16
N VAL A 9 9.50 3.63 12.96
CA VAL A 9 9.35 2.32 13.64
C VAL A 9 8.13 2.21 14.56
N ASP A 10 7.65 3.33 15.11
CA ASP A 10 6.48 3.35 16.00
C ASP A 10 5.16 3.00 15.26
N PHE A 11 5.16 3.05 13.94
CA PHE A 11 3.99 2.74 13.10
C PHE A 11 4.03 1.34 12.49
N GLY A 12 4.78 0.40 13.08
CA GLY A 12 4.92 -0.95 12.55
C GLY A 12 3.58 -1.70 12.40
N TYR A 13 2.59 -1.40 13.25
CA TYR A 13 1.26 -1.99 13.15
C TYR A 13 0.49 -1.48 11.92
N GLU A 14 0.50 -0.18 11.67
CA GLU A 14 -0.11 0.45 10.50
C GLU A 14 0.55 -0.02 9.20
N VAL A 15 1.89 -0.09 9.20
CA VAL A 15 2.67 -0.62 8.08
C VAL A 15 2.28 -2.06 7.79
N SER A 16 2.24 -2.94 8.79
CA SER A 16 1.86 -4.34 8.63
C SER A 16 0.45 -4.50 8.02
N ARG A 17 -0.53 -3.69 8.45
CA ARG A 17 -1.90 -3.73 7.90
C ARG A 17 -1.94 -3.24 6.46
N SER A 18 -1.20 -2.18 6.14
CA SER A 18 -1.09 -1.66 4.79
C SER A 18 -0.47 -2.69 3.85
N LEU A 19 0.63 -3.33 4.26
CA LEU A 19 1.28 -4.38 3.49
C LEU A 19 0.37 -5.59 3.28
N ALA A 20 -0.42 -5.99 4.28
CA ALA A 20 -1.41 -7.07 4.13
C ALA A 20 -2.50 -6.77 3.09
N ALA A 21 -2.66 -5.51 2.69
CA ALA A 21 -3.62 -5.07 1.67
C ALA A 21 -2.99 -4.91 0.28
N CYS A 22 -1.70 -5.18 0.11
CA CYS A 22 -0.95 -4.93 -1.13
C CYS A 22 -0.51 -6.23 -1.82
N GLU A 23 -0.22 -6.16 -3.09
CA GLU A 23 0.41 -7.21 -3.89
C GLU A 23 1.90 -6.96 -4.10
N GLY A 24 2.37 -5.75 -3.87
CA GLY A 24 3.77 -5.37 -3.97
C GLY A 24 4.08 -4.13 -3.18
N ALA A 25 5.37 -3.87 -3.00
CA ALA A 25 5.89 -2.72 -2.27
C ALA A 25 7.04 -2.06 -3.04
N LEU A 26 7.13 -0.75 -2.93
CA LEU A 26 8.30 0.01 -3.38
C LEU A 26 9.23 0.22 -2.20
N LEU A 27 10.46 -0.30 -2.29
CA LEU A 27 11.51 0.00 -1.34
C LEU A 27 12.21 1.29 -1.78
N VAL A 28 11.79 2.42 -1.22
CA VAL A 28 12.36 3.73 -1.57
C VAL A 28 13.52 4.06 -0.63
N VAL A 29 14.72 4.18 -1.21
CA VAL A 29 15.95 4.51 -0.48
C VAL A 29 16.51 5.83 -0.98
N ASP A 30 16.98 6.67 -0.07
CA ASP A 30 17.62 7.94 -0.39
C ASP A 30 19.05 7.68 -0.90
N ALA A 31 19.40 8.21 -2.09
CA ALA A 31 20.72 8.03 -2.71
C ALA A 31 21.88 8.66 -1.92
N ALA A 32 21.59 9.61 -1.03
CA ALA A 32 22.60 10.29 -0.22
C ALA A 32 22.70 9.75 1.22
N GLN A 33 21.61 9.16 1.76
CA GLN A 33 21.55 8.65 3.13
C GLN A 33 21.77 7.15 3.20
N GLY A 34 21.39 6.41 2.14
CA GLY A 34 21.46 4.95 2.10
C GLY A 34 20.35 4.26 2.90
N VAL A 35 20.62 3.01 3.27
CA VAL A 35 19.66 2.16 4.00
C VAL A 35 19.70 2.47 5.48
N GLU A 36 18.57 2.89 6.03
CA GLU A 36 18.40 3.15 7.45
C GLU A 36 17.78 1.95 8.19
N ALA A 37 17.94 1.90 9.53
CA ALA A 37 17.42 0.80 10.35
C ALA A 37 15.89 0.61 10.21
N GLN A 38 15.14 1.70 10.12
CA GLN A 38 13.69 1.67 9.91
C GLN A 38 13.32 1.15 8.51
N THR A 39 14.13 1.42 7.50
CA THR A 39 13.96 0.84 6.16
C THR A 39 14.04 -0.67 6.21
N LEU A 40 15.04 -1.21 6.92
CA LEU A 40 15.21 -2.65 7.10
C LEU A 40 14.02 -3.30 7.81
N ALA A 41 13.53 -2.70 8.90
CA ALA A 41 12.38 -3.22 9.62
C ALA A 41 11.13 -3.34 8.73
N ASN A 42 10.85 -2.31 7.91
CA ASN A 42 9.72 -2.31 6.99
C ASN A 42 9.89 -3.30 5.83
N VAL A 43 11.10 -3.47 5.33
CA VAL A 43 11.40 -4.46 4.27
C VAL A 43 11.16 -5.88 4.75
N TYR A 44 11.58 -6.22 5.97
CA TYR A 44 11.30 -7.55 6.53
C TYR A 44 9.80 -7.80 6.68
N LEU A 45 8.99 -6.80 7.07
CA LEU A 45 7.53 -6.94 7.09
C LEU A 45 6.95 -7.19 5.68
N ALA A 46 7.51 -6.56 4.64
CA ALA A 46 7.08 -6.77 3.27
C ALA A 46 7.47 -8.17 2.75
N LEU A 47 8.66 -8.67 3.12
CA LEU A 47 9.12 -10.03 2.82
C LEU A 47 8.25 -11.08 3.52
N ASP A 48 7.94 -10.88 4.79
CA ASP A 48 7.05 -11.77 5.56
C ASP A 48 5.63 -11.81 4.98
N ALA A 49 5.18 -10.71 4.39
CA ALA A 49 3.92 -10.63 3.65
C ALA A 49 3.99 -11.25 2.24
N ASN A 50 5.15 -11.76 1.82
CA ASN A 50 5.41 -12.34 0.50
C ASN A 50 5.05 -11.40 -0.66
N LEU A 51 5.38 -10.12 -0.53
CA LEU A 51 5.14 -9.10 -1.55
C LEU A 51 6.26 -9.07 -2.60
N GLU A 52 5.90 -8.71 -3.83
CA GLU A 52 6.89 -8.29 -4.83
C GLU A 52 7.50 -6.96 -4.39
N ILE A 53 8.84 -6.89 -4.24
CA ILE A 53 9.53 -5.69 -3.78
C ILE A 53 10.34 -5.10 -4.94
N ILE A 54 10.07 -3.84 -5.27
CA ILE A 54 10.79 -3.10 -6.30
C ILE A 54 11.73 -2.10 -5.61
N PRO A 55 13.07 -2.28 -5.68
CA PRO A 55 14.02 -1.31 -5.17
C PRO A 55 14.00 -0.01 -5.99
N VAL A 56 13.89 1.12 -5.31
CA VAL A 56 13.86 2.46 -5.90
C VAL A 56 14.85 3.35 -5.17
N ILE A 57 15.84 3.86 -5.87
CA ILE A 57 16.84 4.79 -5.33
C ILE A 57 16.43 6.20 -5.75
N ASN A 58 15.99 6.99 -4.77
CA ASN A 58 15.49 8.34 -4.97
C ASN A 58 16.55 9.40 -4.64
N LYS A 59 16.29 10.63 -5.09
CA LYS A 59 17.15 11.81 -4.92
C LYS A 59 18.50 11.70 -5.65
N ILE A 60 18.54 11.02 -6.78
CA ILE A 60 19.74 10.89 -7.61
C ILE A 60 20.25 12.23 -8.18
N ASP A 61 19.44 13.28 -8.08
CA ASP A 61 19.78 14.65 -8.46
C ASP A 61 20.70 15.36 -7.46
N LEU A 62 20.89 14.81 -6.27
CA LEU A 62 21.75 15.42 -5.26
C LEU A 62 23.24 15.21 -5.57
N PRO A 63 24.10 16.24 -5.33
CA PRO A 63 25.55 16.09 -5.51
C PRO A 63 26.20 15.03 -4.60
N SER A 64 25.55 14.70 -3.48
CA SER A 64 25.99 13.69 -2.51
C SER A 64 25.42 12.29 -2.79
N ALA A 65 24.73 12.08 -3.90
CA ALA A 65 24.14 10.78 -4.24
C ALA A 65 25.25 9.74 -4.54
N ASP A 66 25.21 8.61 -3.83
CA ASP A 66 26.07 7.45 -4.03
C ASP A 66 25.25 6.22 -4.42
N VAL A 67 24.80 6.18 -5.66
CA VAL A 67 23.98 5.08 -6.19
C VAL A 67 24.70 3.72 -6.08
N PRO A 68 25.99 3.55 -6.44
CA PRO A 68 26.68 2.27 -6.29
C PRO A 68 26.74 1.80 -4.84
N GLY A 69 27.07 2.70 -3.90
CA GLY A 69 27.12 2.37 -2.48
C GLY A 69 25.77 1.97 -1.91
N VAL A 70 24.70 2.68 -2.30
CA VAL A 70 23.32 2.33 -1.85
C VAL A 70 22.86 0.98 -2.42
N LYS A 71 23.17 0.67 -3.68
CA LYS A 71 22.91 -0.66 -4.25
C LYS A 71 23.58 -1.77 -3.44
N ALA A 72 24.86 -1.63 -3.15
CA ALA A 72 25.61 -2.59 -2.35
C ALA A 72 25.02 -2.74 -0.93
N GLN A 73 24.58 -1.65 -0.29
CA GLN A 73 23.92 -1.69 1.01
C GLN A 73 22.59 -2.46 0.97
N ILE A 74 21.76 -2.27 -0.07
CA ILE A 74 20.50 -3.00 -0.22
C ILE A 74 20.77 -4.51 -0.38
N GLU A 75 21.74 -4.89 -1.22
CA GLU A 75 22.12 -6.28 -1.45
C GLU A 75 22.65 -6.94 -0.18
N GLU A 76 23.54 -6.26 0.55
CA GLU A 76 24.16 -6.80 1.76
C GLU A 76 23.17 -6.89 2.93
N ALA A 77 22.35 -5.86 3.15
CA ALA A 77 21.51 -5.77 4.32
C ALA A 77 20.16 -6.50 4.17
N VAL A 78 19.65 -6.61 2.95
CA VAL A 78 18.30 -7.15 2.65
C VAL A 78 18.38 -8.43 1.81
N GLY A 79 19.43 -8.58 0.99
CA GLY A 79 19.56 -9.68 0.03
C GLY A 79 18.72 -9.52 -1.23
N LEU A 80 18.25 -8.32 -1.52
CA LEU A 80 17.51 -8.02 -2.75
C LEU A 80 18.47 -7.73 -3.89
N ASP A 81 18.22 -8.30 -5.08
CA ASP A 81 18.93 -7.95 -6.30
C ASP A 81 18.62 -6.51 -6.71
N THR A 82 19.67 -5.70 -6.86
CA THR A 82 19.57 -4.30 -7.27
C THR A 82 19.97 -4.05 -8.73
N SER A 83 20.20 -5.11 -9.54
CA SER A 83 20.55 -4.99 -10.96
C SER A 83 19.52 -4.15 -11.72
N GLU A 84 18.24 -4.36 -11.41
CA GLU A 84 17.09 -3.65 -11.98
C GLU A 84 16.50 -2.58 -11.04
N ALA A 85 17.26 -2.10 -10.05
CA ALA A 85 16.81 -1.02 -9.17
C ALA A 85 16.53 0.25 -9.98
N LEU A 86 15.39 0.88 -9.71
CA LEU A 86 14.97 2.08 -10.42
C LEU A 86 15.61 3.32 -9.81
N LEU A 87 16.21 4.13 -10.67
CA LEU A 87 16.89 5.36 -10.29
C LEU A 87 15.96 6.54 -10.59
N VAL A 88 15.57 7.27 -9.54
CA VAL A 88 14.58 8.34 -9.67
C VAL A 88 14.98 9.62 -8.95
N SER A 89 14.41 10.72 -9.39
CA SER A 89 14.32 11.95 -8.62
C SER A 89 12.87 12.42 -8.63
N ALA A 90 12.17 12.24 -7.53
CA ALA A 90 10.80 12.71 -7.38
C ALA A 90 10.70 14.24 -7.54
N LYS A 91 11.77 14.98 -7.16
CA LYS A 91 11.84 16.44 -7.27
C LYS A 91 11.91 16.91 -8.73
N THR A 92 12.68 16.23 -9.56
CA THR A 92 12.93 16.65 -10.96
C THR A 92 12.09 15.87 -11.97
N GLY A 93 11.44 14.78 -11.54
CA GLY A 93 10.67 13.90 -12.41
C GLY A 93 11.50 12.84 -13.15
N ILE A 94 12.81 12.81 -12.96
CA ILE A 94 13.70 11.82 -13.61
C ILE A 94 13.30 10.41 -13.13
N GLY A 95 13.15 9.48 -14.09
CA GLY A 95 12.89 8.06 -13.83
C GLY A 95 11.43 7.72 -13.41
N ILE A 96 10.56 8.71 -13.20
CA ILE A 96 9.18 8.47 -12.72
C ILE A 96 8.35 7.67 -13.74
N GLY A 97 8.50 7.93 -15.04
CA GLY A 97 7.81 7.14 -16.08
C GLY A 97 8.18 5.65 -16.01
N ALA A 98 9.48 5.35 -15.93
CA ALA A 98 9.97 3.97 -15.79
C ALA A 98 9.49 3.30 -14.48
N LEU A 99 9.41 4.06 -13.39
CA LEU A 99 8.87 3.57 -12.12
C LEU A 99 7.41 3.17 -12.26
N VAL A 100 6.58 3.99 -12.89
CA VAL A 100 5.15 3.67 -13.11
C VAL A 100 4.99 2.44 -14.00
N GLU A 101 5.77 2.32 -15.08
CA GLU A 101 5.77 1.12 -15.92
C GLU A 101 6.19 -0.14 -15.16
N ALA A 102 7.24 -0.05 -14.34
CA ALA A 102 7.70 -1.18 -13.54
C ALA A 102 6.64 -1.64 -12.53
N ILE A 103 5.90 -0.71 -11.90
CA ILE A 103 4.76 -1.04 -11.03
C ILE A 103 3.72 -1.86 -11.81
N ILE A 104 3.36 -1.43 -13.01
CA ILE A 104 2.33 -2.09 -13.82
C ILE A 104 2.78 -3.48 -14.30
N LEU A 105 4.06 -3.62 -14.65
CA LEU A 105 4.59 -4.85 -15.24
C LEU A 105 5.00 -5.90 -14.20
N ARG A 106 5.53 -5.46 -13.05
CA ARG A 106 6.15 -6.36 -12.05
C ARG A 106 5.20 -6.72 -10.91
N ILE A 107 4.34 -5.78 -10.46
CA ILE A 107 3.42 -6.08 -9.37
C ILE A 107 2.24 -6.88 -9.92
N PRO A 108 1.96 -8.09 -9.38
CA PRO A 108 0.87 -8.90 -9.88
C PRO A 108 -0.49 -8.23 -9.62
N PRO A 109 -1.48 -8.44 -10.49
CA PRO A 109 -2.82 -7.91 -10.26
C PRO A 109 -3.47 -8.57 -9.04
N PRO A 110 -4.38 -7.85 -8.35
CA PRO A 110 -5.09 -8.40 -7.22
C PRO A 110 -5.93 -9.62 -7.60
N ARG A 111 -5.87 -10.64 -6.76
CA ARG A 111 -6.67 -11.86 -6.90
C ARG A 111 -7.96 -11.74 -6.11
N GLY A 112 -9.07 -12.29 -6.63
CA GLY A 112 -10.33 -12.35 -5.91
C GLY A 112 -11.50 -12.69 -6.81
N ASP A 113 -12.45 -13.43 -6.26
CA ASP A 113 -13.69 -13.79 -6.97
C ASP A 113 -14.78 -12.76 -6.62
N ARG A 114 -15.21 -11.98 -7.61
CA ARG A 114 -16.27 -10.97 -7.48
C ARG A 114 -17.66 -11.57 -7.25
N SER A 115 -17.86 -12.85 -7.53
CA SER A 115 -19.14 -13.56 -7.32
C SER A 115 -19.26 -14.20 -5.93
N ALA A 116 -18.16 -14.29 -5.20
CA ALA A 116 -18.13 -14.86 -3.86
C ALA A 116 -18.80 -13.95 -2.81
N LYS A 117 -19.00 -14.49 -1.61
CA LYS A 117 -19.42 -13.68 -0.45
C LYS A 117 -18.34 -12.64 -0.14
N VAL A 118 -18.77 -11.43 0.21
CA VAL A 118 -17.87 -10.33 0.52
C VAL A 118 -16.92 -10.68 1.68
N LYS A 119 -15.65 -10.44 1.46
CA LYS A 119 -14.58 -10.44 2.46
C LYS A 119 -13.73 -9.20 2.27
N ALA A 120 -13.60 -8.40 3.31
CA ALA A 120 -12.80 -7.18 3.27
C ALA A 120 -11.93 -7.08 4.54
N LEU A 121 -10.76 -6.50 4.39
CA LEU A 121 -9.86 -6.14 5.48
C LEU A 121 -10.00 -4.65 5.76
N ILE A 122 -10.20 -4.29 7.02
CA ILE A 122 -10.09 -2.90 7.47
C ILE A 122 -8.61 -2.60 7.66
N ILE A 123 -8.11 -1.61 6.91
CA ILE A 123 -6.72 -1.15 6.96
C ILE A 123 -6.58 -0.09 8.05
N ASP A 124 -7.49 0.90 8.03
CA ASP A 124 -7.52 2.02 8.94
C ASP A 124 -8.94 2.51 9.17
N SER A 125 -9.17 3.34 10.19
CA SER A 125 -10.46 3.97 10.43
C SER A 125 -10.33 5.22 11.29
N TRP A 126 -11.17 6.22 11.00
CA TRP A 126 -11.24 7.45 11.78
C TRP A 126 -12.70 7.88 11.98
N TRP A 127 -12.89 8.80 12.90
CA TRP A 127 -14.18 9.40 13.19
C TRP A 127 -14.36 10.71 12.41
N ASP A 128 -15.45 10.79 11.66
CA ASP A 128 -15.94 12.01 11.02
C ASP A 128 -17.19 12.51 11.77
N THR A 129 -17.27 13.82 12.02
CA THR A 129 -18.37 14.40 12.81
C THR A 129 -19.74 14.24 12.14
N TYR A 130 -19.78 14.16 10.83
CA TYR A 130 -21.03 14.07 10.05
C TYR A 130 -21.36 12.67 9.55
N LYS A 131 -20.33 11.90 9.22
CA LYS A 131 -20.43 10.57 8.60
C LYS A 131 -20.25 9.42 9.59
N GLY A 132 -19.80 9.70 10.81
CA GLY A 132 -19.47 8.68 11.79
C GLY A 132 -18.12 8.00 11.49
N VAL A 133 -18.02 6.70 11.71
CA VAL A 133 -16.78 5.96 11.45
C VAL A 133 -16.63 5.73 9.95
N ILE A 134 -15.53 6.23 9.40
CA ILE A 134 -15.09 5.95 8.03
C ILE A 134 -13.94 4.95 8.14
N SER A 135 -14.08 3.79 7.49
CA SER A 135 -13.04 2.76 7.47
C SER A 135 -12.45 2.64 6.08
N ILE A 136 -11.12 2.60 5.97
CA ILE A 136 -10.44 2.21 4.73
C ILE A 136 -10.43 0.69 4.67
N VAL A 137 -10.91 0.14 3.56
CA VAL A 137 -11.04 -1.29 3.37
C VAL A 137 -10.39 -1.75 2.07
N ARG A 138 -9.78 -2.94 2.09
CA ARG A 138 -9.44 -3.72 0.91
C ARG A 138 -10.44 -4.85 0.76
N VAL A 139 -11.11 -4.92 -0.39
CA VAL A 139 -12.01 -6.03 -0.72
C VAL A 139 -11.22 -7.19 -1.29
N PHE A 140 -11.21 -8.34 -0.63
CA PHE A 140 -10.54 -9.57 -1.09
C PHE A 140 -11.44 -10.48 -1.91
N ALA A 141 -12.74 -10.46 -1.66
CA ALA A 141 -13.71 -11.27 -2.39
C ALA A 141 -15.08 -10.61 -2.37
N GLY A 142 -15.89 -10.91 -3.35
CA GLY A 142 -17.23 -10.39 -3.49
C GLY A 142 -17.28 -8.94 -3.95
N ARG A 143 -18.41 -8.31 -3.64
CA ARG A 143 -18.69 -6.90 -3.92
C ARG A 143 -19.33 -6.29 -2.68
N LEU A 144 -18.96 -5.07 -2.36
CA LEU A 144 -19.46 -4.29 -1.24
C LEU A 144 -20.16 -3.05 -1.77
N LYS A 145 -21.42 -2.83 -1.40
CA LYS A 145 -22.23 -1.70 -1.85
C LYS A 145 -23.11 -1.15 -0.74
N ALA A 146 -23.59 0.06 -0.90
CA ALA A 146 -24.58 0.64 0.00
C ALA A 146 -25.84 -0.24 0.08
N GLY A 147 -26.38 -0.42 1.28
CA GLY A 147 -27.53 -1.28 1.58
C GLY A 147 -27.17 -2.74 1.89
N ASP A 148 -25.91 -3.16 1.74
CA ASP A 148 -25.49 -4.50 2.13
C ASP A 148 -25.46 -4.64 3.66
N LYS A 149 -25.69 -5.85 4.14
CA LYS A 149 -25.46 -6.23 5.54
C LYS A 149 -24.13 -6.95 5.68
N ILE A 150 -23.29 -6.43 6.53
CA ILE A 150 -21.97 -6.99 6.81
C ILE A 150 -21.88 -7.49 8.24
N LYS A 151 -20.97 -8.42 8.47
CA LYS A 151 -20.62 -8.91 9.80
C LYS A 151 -19.17 -8.59 10.11
N MET A 152 -18.94 -7.88 11.19
CA MET A 152 -17.60 -7.67 11.73
C MET A 152 -17.08 -8.98 12.30
N MET A 153 -16.00 -9.53 11.73
CA MET A 153 -15.52 -10.87 12.10
C MET A 153 -15.00 -10.92 13.55
N ALA A 154 -14.32 -9.85 14.00
CA ALA A 154 -13.74 -9.79 15.35
C ALA A 154 -14.82 -9.69 16.46
N THR A 155 -15.88 -8.93 16.24
CA THR A 155 -16.90 -8.67 17.28
C THR A 155 -18.20 -9.43 17.08
N GLY A 156 -18.40 -10.02 15.89
CA GLY A 156 -19.64 -10.66 15.50
C GLY A 156 -20.81 -9.70 15.22
N LYS A 157 -20.62 -8.38 15.37
CA LYS A 157 -21.67 -7.38 15.13
C LYS A 157 -22.07 -7.34 13.66
N HIS A 158 -23.36 -7.15 13.42
CA HIS A 158 -23.90 -6.89 12.08
C HIS A 158 -24.11 -5.39 11.93
N LEU A 159 -23.74 -4.88 10.77
CA LEU A 159 -23.84 -3.47 10.42
C LEU A 159 -24.48 -3.35 9.03
N ASP A 160 -25.20 -2.26 8.81
CA ASP A 160 -25.72 -1.91 7.51
C ASP A 160 -24.75 -0.94 6.82
N VAL A 161 -24.38 -1.23 5.57
CA VAL A 161 -23.50 -0.38 4.77
C VAL A 161 -24.26 0.85 4.29
N ILE A 162 -23.80 2.03 4.69
CA ILE A 162 -24.43 3.31 4.32
C ILE A 162 -23.84 3.81 3.00
N ASP A 163 -22.51 3.79 2.87
CA ASP A 163 -21.83 4.33 1.69
C ASP A 163 -20.49 3.61 1.48
N VAL A 164 -20.09 3.53 0.22
CA VAL A 164 -18.78 3.02 -0.20
C VAL A 164 -18.22 3.90 -1.33
N GLY A 165 -16.92 3.95 -1.45
CA GLY A 165 -16.26 4.73 -2.49
C GLY A 165 -14.76 4.75 -2.35
N ALA A 166 -14.09 5.69 -3.02
CA ALA A 166 -12.65 5.81 -2.99
C ALA A 166 -12.20 7.27 -2.84
N PHE A 167 -10.90 7.44 -2.61
CA PHE A 167 -10.25 8.75 -2.58
C PHE A 167 -9.63 9.04 -3.96
N ALA A 168 -10.06 10.16 -4.60
CA ALA A 168 -9.60 10.52 -5.92
C ALA A 168 -9.49 12.07 -6.15
N PRO A 169 -8.60 12.80 -5.51
CA PRO A 169 -8.03 12.69 -4.15
C PRO A 169 -9.06 12.86 -3.04
N GLU A 170 -10.21 13.51 -3.32
CA GLU A 170 -11.30 13.68 -2.37
C GLU A 170 -12.18 12.43 -2.28
N ILE A 171 -12.96 12.33 -1.20
CA ILE A 171 -13.94 11.26 -1.01
C ILE A 171 -14.98 11.31 -2.15
N LYS A 172 -15.10 10.19 -2.87
CA LYS A 172 -16.06 10.03 -3.96
C LYS A 172 -16.80 8.73 -3.81
N SER A 173 -18.14 8.81 -3.67
CA SER A 173 -19.00 7.62 -3.59
C SER A 173 -19.00 6.84 -4.90
N TYR A 174 -19.00 5.53 -4.79
CA TYR A 174 -19.07 4.60 -5.90
C TYR A 174 -20.28 3.66 -5.72
N PRO A 175 -20.81 3.10 -6.81
CA PRO A 175 -21.91 2.14 -6.73
C PRO A 175 -21.56 0.89 -5.94
N GLU A 176 -20.31 0.43 -6.06
CA GLU A 176 -19.78 -0.75 -5.38
C GLU A 176 -18.24 -0.69 -5.32
N LEU A 177 -17.67 -1.47 -4.40
CA LEU A 177 -16.26 -1.86 -4.37
C LEU A 177 -16.17 -3.36 -4.61
N GLY A 178 -15.45 -3.78 -5.65
CA GLY A 178 -15.25 -5.19 -5.98
C GLY A 178 -13.95 -5.76 -5.43
N ALA A 179 -13.80 -7.08 -5.56
CA ALA A 179 -12.55 -7.77 -5.20
C ALA A 179 -11.34 -7.12 -5.88
N GLY A 180 -10.31 -6.83 -5.09
CA GLY A 180 -9.09 -6.14 -5.52
C GLY A 180 -9.09 -4.63 -5.28
N GLU A 181 -10.23 -4.02 -5.01
CA GLU A 181 -10.32 -2.58 -4.82
C GLU A 181 -10.07 -2.18 -3.36
N VAL A 182 -9.43 -1.03 -3.20
CA VAL A 182 -9.26 -0.33 -1.92
C VAL A 182 -10.12 0.92 -1.96
N GLY A 183 -10.87 1.14 -0.89
CA GLY A 183 -11.74 2.30 -0.79
C GLY A 183 -12.19 2.54 0.65
N TYR A 184 -13.19 3.38 0.83
CA TYR A 184 -13.78 3.61 2.13
C TYR A 184 -15.13 2.87 2.27
N LEU A 185 -15.45 2.59 3.52
CA LEU A 185 -16.71 2.01 3.98
C LEU A 185 -17.25 2.86 5.13
N ILE A 186 -18.52 3.24 5.04
CA ILE A 186 -19.31 3.78 6.14
C ILE A 186 -20.41 2.80 6.47
N ALA A 187 -20.49 2.36 7.72
CA ALA A 187 -21.48 1.40 8.19
C ALA A 187 -21.90 1.68 9.64
N ASN A 188 -23.13 1.37 10.01
CA ASN A 188 -23.70 1.53 11.36
C ASN A 188 -24.57 0.33 11.79
#